data_8ae67212dc700c45d9e7b2fb18af918f
#
_entry.id   8ae67212dc700c45d9e7b2fb18af918f
#
_cell.length_a   1.000
_cell.length_b   1.000
_cell.length_c   1.000
_cell.angle_alpha   90.00
_cell.angle_beta   90.00
_cell.angle_gamma   90.00
#
_symmetry.space_group_name_H-M   'P 1'
#
loop_
_entity.id
_entity.type
_entity.pdbx_description
1 polymer ?
#
loop_
_entity_poly.entity_id
_entity_poly.type
_entity_poly.pdbx_seq_one_letter_code
_entity_poly.pdbx_strand_id
1 'polypeptide(L)'
;MKKKILSLLVTMGLAASLVPVSVFADGTEVWDGSVAESFAGGKGTKDDPYQIATGSQLAYLGESMKSGTYGEKFQDTYFELTEDIDLGGKEWTPIGYTAADLIMGGHEYFVFSGSFDGNGHTIKNLTIGTETSPYSGDVCGLFGATSGTIEDVVLENVSINYVGGNHSSGYGFRMGGALVGYSMGDIVNCTVIGLDMKAGSDGSYVALNSIGGLVGIQDGGTTVSHSRVSGKIEESTKKGNVGGFVGNISGLNISNCYAKGDVSNCFVGASFLGTDAASNNYYGTVKNCYATGLVSDISSFAYAFAMQSTMERSKFENCYYNAENTADAAESALPYAIDDMKKDEFVDKLGGEAWTKLENDTSACGAEPADYSNVYEVLGNIPADLSIYTDESVANLYSAVEALRGYRDLAQQSDVDKMTNDINDAVEALVYKSADYTE
;
A
#
# COMPACT_ATOMS: atom_id res chain seq x y z
N MET A 1 -14.30 25.54 16.86
CA MET A 1 -13.68 25.86 15.56
C MET A 1 -12.15 25.96 15.62
N LYS A 2 -11.54 26.84 16.46
CA LYS A 2 -10.06 26.87 16.63
C LYS A 2 -9.43 25.49 16.96
N LYS A 3 -10.14 24.60 17.67
CA LYS A 3 -9.66 23.24 17.99
C LYS A 3 -9.58 22.33 16.76
N LYS A 4 -10.41 22.50 15.71
CA LYS A 4 -10.35 21.68 14.50
C LYS A 4 -9.20 22.09 13.58
N ILE A 5 -8.97 23.39 13.41
CA ILE A 5 -7.85 23.92 12.62
C ILE A 5 -6.52 23.67 13.36
N LEU A 6 -6.51 23.81 14.69
CA LEU A 6 -5.32 23.51 15.48
C LEU A 6 -5.02 21.99 15.54
N SER A 7 -6.05 21.15 15.53
CA SER A 7 -5.90 19.69 15.41
C SER A 7 -5.34 19.31 14.04
N LEU A 8 -5.78 19.96 12.96
CA LEU A 8 -5.24 19.75 11.62
C LEU A 8 -3.78 20.24 11.52
N LEU A 9 -3.46 21.39 12.10
CA LEU A 9 -2.09 21.93 12.15
C LEU A 9 -1.14 21.07 13.02
N VAL A 10 -1.63 20.45 14.09
CA VAL A 10 -0.85 19.55 14.93
C VAL A 10 -0.59 18.20 14.22
N THR A 11 -1.54 17.72 13.43
CA THR A 11 -1.31 16.50 12.60
C THR A 11 -0.37 16.78 11.43
N MET A 12 -0.37 17.99 10.85
CA MET A 12 0.57 18.38 9.80
C MET A 12 1.97 18.72 10.31
N GLY A 13 2.10 19.34 11.46
CA GLY A 13 3.41 19.67 12.07
C GLY A 13 4.19 18.44 12.54
N LEU A 14 3.54 17.29 12.68
CA LEU A 14 4.15 16.01 13.01
C LEU A 14 4.49 15.18 11.75
N ALA A 15 3.95 15.52 10.59
CA ALA A 15 4.19 14.78 9.35
C ALA A 15 5.59 15.04 8.75
N ALA A 16 6.29 16.08 9.18
CA ALA A 16 7.63 16.40 8.72
C ALA A 16 8.76 15.59 9.42
N SER A 17 8.45 14.79 10.45
CA SER A 17 9.46 14.07 11.21
C SER A 17 9.03 12.70 11.75
N LEU A 18 7.85 12.19 11.39
CA LEU A 18 7.38 10.90 11.87
C LEU A 18 6.92 10.05 10.69
N VAL A 19 7.45 8.82 10.57
CA VAL A 19 6.54 7.71 10.25
C VAL A 19 5.29 7.99 11.07
N PRO A 20 4.11 8.16 10.47
CA PRO A 20 2.94 8.45 11.27
C PRO A 20 2.74 7.30 12.24
N VAL A 21 3.15 7.49 13.49
CA VAL A 21 2.40 6.87 14.56
C VAL A 21 1.08 7.60 14.45
N SER A 22 0.14 6.98 13.78
CA SER A 22 -1.22 7.48 13.66
C SER A 22 -1.74 7.68 15.08
N VAL A 23 -1.65 8.91 15.56
CA VAL A 23 -2.41 9.30 16.74
C VAL A 23 -3.85 9.36 16.24
N PHE A 24 -4.51 8.21 16.28
CA PHE A 24 -5.95 8.15 16.05
C PHE A 24 -6.58 9.17 16.98
N ALA A 25 -7.26 10.15 16.41
CA ALA A 25 -8.16 10.96 17.17
C ALA A 25 -9.16 9.99 17.82
N ASP A 26 -9.23 10.01 19.13
CA ASP A 26 -10.15 9.22 19.95
C ASP A 26 -11.57 9.40 19.38
N GLY A 27 -12.05 8.44 18.56
CA GLY A 27 -13.33 8.50 17.89
C GLY A 27 -13.45 7.85 16.52
N THR A 28 -12.40 7.24 15.95
CA THR A 28 -12.53 6.45 14.71
C THR A 28 -13.48 5.28 14.95
N GLU A 29 -14.57 5.21 14.21
CA GLU A 29 -15.54 4.10 14.32
C GLU A 29 -14.86 2.78 13.92
N VAL A 30 -14.82 1.85 14.86
CA VAL A 30 -14.28 0.50 14.61
C VAL A 30 -15.32 -0.28 13.80
N TRP A 31 -14.91 -0.82 12.66
CA TRP A 31 -15.78 -1.64 11.82
C TRP A 31 -16.32 -2.86 12.57
N ASP A 32 -17.62 -3.07 12.51
CA ASP A 32 -18.33 -4.15 13.21
C ASP A 32 -18.50 -5.43 12.38
N GLY A 33 -18.06 -5.41 11.10
CA GLY A 33 -18.24 -6.50 10.14
C GLY A 33 -19.45 -6.28 9.20
N SER A 34 -20.17 -5.18 9.32
CA SER A 34 -21.30 -4.87 8.45
C SER A 34 -20.89 -4.40 7.07
N VAL A 35 -21.81 -4.45 6.12
CA VAL A 35 -21.65 -3.94 4.75
C VAL A 35 -22.61 -2.77 4.56
N ALA A 36 -22.13 -1.64 4.09
CA ALA A 36 -22.96 -0.49 3.77
C ALA A 36 -23.86 -0.75 2.55
N GLU A 37 -24.86 0.10 2.34
CA GLU A 37 -25.74 0.04 1.17
C GLU A 37 -25.25 0.93 0.01
N SER A 38 -24.31 1.86 0.30
CA SER A 38 -23.75 2.81 -0.67
C SER A 38 -22.39 3.34 -0.20
N PHE A 39 -21.67 3.98 -1.09
CA PHE A 39 -20.51 4.82 -0.75
C PHE A 39 -20.93 6.10 -0.04
N ALA A 40 -19.98 6.81 0.60
CA ALA A 40 -20.24 8.06 1.30
C ALA A 40 -20.63 9.20 0.35
N GLY A 41 -20.13 9.18 -0.88
CA GLY A 41 -20.39 10.19 -1.89
C GLY A 41 -19.72 9.89 -3.22
N GLY A 42 -19.65 10.91 -4.08
CA GLY A 42 -18.99 10.82 -5.38
C GLY A 42 -19.83 10.14 -6.47
N LYS A 43 -19.30 10.15 -7.69
CA LYS A 43 -19.91 9.56 -8.89
C LYS A 43 -19.02 8.51 -9.55
N GLY A 44 -17.83 8.26 -8.98
CA GLY A 44 -16.86 7.30 -9.50
C GLY A 44 -16.12 7.81 -10.75
N THR A 45 -16.16 9.10 -11.04
CA THR A 45 -15.34 9.71 -12.09
C THR A 45 -14.02 10.19 -11.52
N LYS A 46 -13.03 10.49 -12.37
CA LYS A 46 -11.73 10.99 -11.90
C LYS A 46 -11.84 12.31 -11.12
N ASP A 47 -12.78 13.19 -11.53
CA ASP A 47 -12.98 14.49 -10.88
C ASP A 47 -13.97 14.44 -9.70
N ASP A 48 -14.65 13.30 -9.47
CA ASP A 48 -15.64 13.07 -8.42
C ASP A 48 -15.63 11.57 -8.05
N PRO A 49 -14.53 11.06 -7.43
CA PRO A 49 -14.39 9.65 -7.07
C PRO A 49 -15.46 9.18 -6.09
N TYR A 50 -15.77 7.89 -6.07
CA TYR A 50 -16.58 7.32 -4.99
C TYR A 50 -15.82 7.41 -3.68
N GLN A 51 -16.45 7.98 -2.66
CA GLN A 51 -15.88 8.25 -1.35
C GLN A 51 -16.13 7.12 -0.36
N ILE A 52 -15.08 6.68 0.31
CA ILE A 52 -15.09 5.61 1.30
C ILE A 52 -14.53 6.17 2.62
N ALA A 53 -15.39 6.28 3.63
CA ALA A 53 -15.06 6.84 4.93
C ALA A 53 -15.11 5.80 6.07
N THR A 54 -15.65 4.61 5.83
CA THR A 54 -15.86 3.59 6.87
C THR A 54 -15.50 2.19 6.39
N GLY A 55 -15.21 1.27 7.33
CA GLY A 55 -14.99 -0.14 7.03
C GLY A 55 -16.20 -0.80 6.35
N SER A 56 -17.42 -0.39 6.67
CA SER A 56 -18.65 -0.90 6.04
C SER A 56 -18.75 -0.49 4.57
N GLN A 57 -18.30 0.72 4.21
CA GLN A 57 -18.26 1.18 2.82
C GLN A 57 -17.12 0.52 2.03
N LEU A 58 -15.98 0.27 2.67
CA LEU A 58 -14.91 -0.50 2.06
C LEU A 58 -15.34 -1.96 1.81
N ALA A 59 -16.12 -2.56 2.74
CA ALA A 59 -16.72 -3.87 2.55
C ALA A 59 -17.78 -3.86 1.44
N TYR A 60 -18.52 -2.75 1.28
CA TYR A 60 -19.48 -2.57 0.18
C TYR A 60 -18.81 -2.58 -1.19
N LEU A 61 -17.59 -2.02 -1.32
CA LEU A 61 -16.82 -2.17 -2.55
C LEU A 61 -16.59 -3.65 -2.87
N GLY A 62 -16.15 -4.45 -1.90
CA GLY A 62 -15.94 -5.90 -2.05
C GLY A 62 -17.21 -6.66 -2.46
N GLU A 63 -18.35 -6.36 -1.84
CA GLU A 63 -19.65 -6.98 -2.18
C GLU A 63 -20.14 -6.55 -3.58
N SER A 64 -19.92 -5.28 -3.95
CA SER A 64 -20.29 -4.76 -5.27
C SER A 64 -19.53 -5.45 -6.40
N MET A 65 -18.33 -5.98 -6.14
CA MET A 65 -17.56 -6.79 -7.09
C MET A 65 -18.31 -8.05 -7.53
N LYS A 66 -19.10 -8.65 -6.63
CA LYS A 66 -19.80 -9.92 -6.86
C LYS A 66 -21.06 -9.78 -7.71
N SER A 67 -21.47 -8.56 -8.03
CA SER A 67 -22.68 -8.30 -8.83
C SER A 67 -22.45 -8.51 -10.33
N GLY A 68 -23.40 -9.12 -11.03
CA GLY A 68 -23.41 -9.29 -12.48
C GLY A 68 -22.51 -10.43 -12.96
N THR A 69 -21.94 -10.29 -14.16
CA THR A 69 -21.11 -11.31 -14.80
C THR A 69 -19.68 -11.29 -14.27
N TYR A 70 -19.00 -12.43 -14.31
CA TYR A 70 -17.56 -12.52 -14.06
C TYR A 70 -16.77 -11.61 -15.00
N GLY A 71 -15.59 -11.21 -14.57
CA GLY A 71 -14.67 -10.38 -15.33
C GLY A 71 -14.13 -9.20 -14.55
N GLU A 72 -13.56 -8.26 -15.26
CA GLU A 72 -13.08 -6.99 -14.72
C GLU A 72 -14.25 -6.11 -14.28
N LYS A 73 -14.11 -5.50 -13.10
CA LYS A 73 -15.12 -4.63 -12.49
C LYS A 73 -14.56 -3.25 -12.24
N PHE A 74 -15.44 -2.27 -12.40
CA PHE A 74 -15.10 -0.87 -12.13
C PHE A 74 -14.04 -0.28 -13.06
N GLN A 75 -13.92 -0.79 -14.29
CA GLN A 75 -13.08 -0.16 -15.30
C GLN A 75 -13.45 1.33 -15.44
N ASP A 76 -12.46 2.19 -15.53
CA ASP A 76 -12.62 3.66 -15.59
C ASP A 76 -13.39 4.26 -14.39
N THR A 77 -13.44 3.57 -13.26
CA THR A 77 -14.08 4.04 -12.03
C THR A 77 -13.02 4.36 -10.97
N TYR A 78 -13.23 5.47 -10.25
CA TYR A 78 -12.30 6.02 -9.28
C TYR A 78 -12.90 5.97 -7.89
N PHE A 79 -12.09 5.57 -6.92
CA PHE A 79 -12.41 5.48 -5.49
C PHE A 79 -11.34 6.18 -4.68
N GLU A 80 -11.75 6.85 -3.60
CA GLU A 80 -10.84 7.48 -2.66
C GLU A 80 -11.23 7.19 -1.22
N LEU A 81 -10.25 7.06 -0.33
CA LEU A 81 -10.50 7.12 1.10
C LEU A 81 -10.62 8.58 1.52
N THR A 82 -11.57 8.86 2.41
CA THR A 82 -11.78 10.20 2.97
C THR A 82 -11.55 10.25 4.48
N GLU A 83 -11.36 9.12 5.12
CA GLU A 83 -11.10 8.99 6.56
C GLU A 83 -10.22 7.76 6.82
N ASP A 84 -9.53 7.75 7.96
CA ASP A 84 -8.86 6.55 8.46
C ASP A 84 -9.87 5.47 8.83
N ILE A 85 -9.56 4.22 8.52
CA ILE A 85 -10.47 3.09 8.74
C ILE A 85 -9.85 2.11 9.74
N ASP A 86 -10.58 1.81 10.81
CA ASP A 86 -10.22 0.72 11.73
C ASP A 86 -11.09 -0.51 11.46
N LEU A 87 -10.46 -1.58 10.93
CA LEU A 87 -11.15 -2.85 10.67
C LEU A 87 -11.37 -3.70 11.92
N GLY A 88 -10.87 -3.26 13.09
CA GLY A 88 -11.13 -3.87 14.39
C GLY A 88 -10.68 -5.32 14.52
N GLY A 89 -9.80 -5.80 13.65
CA GLY A 89 -9.39 -7.21 13.62
C GLY A 89 -10.52 -8.16 13.21
N LYS A 90 -11.58 -7.66 12.59
CA LYS A 90 -12.64 -8.50 12.02
C LYS A 90 -12.14 -9.22 10.77
N GLU A 91 -12.69 -10.41 10.54
CA GLU A 91 -12.38 -11.20 9.36
C GLU A 91 -12.68 -10.41 8.09
N TRP A 92 -11.66 -10.19 7.28
CA TRP A 92 -11.76 -9.47 6.01
C TRP A 92 -11.85 -10.44 4.83
N THR A 93 -12.76 -10.15 3.92
CA THR A 93 -12.83 -10.83 2.63
C THR A 93 -12.12 -9.97 1.58
N PRO A 94 -11.08 -10.47 0.90
CA PRO A 94 -10.35 -9.72 -0.12
C PRO A 94 -11.26 -9.12 -1.20
N ILE A 95 -11.00 -7.87 -1.59
CA ILE A 95 -11.72 -7.19 -2.68
C ILE A 95 -11.28 -7.79 -4.01
N GLY A 96 -12.22 -8.32 -4.77
CA GLY A 96 -11.92 -9.09 -5.97
C GLY A 96 -11.35 -10.46 -5.64
N TYR A 97 -11.61 -11.40 -6.51
CA TYR A 97 -10.93 -12.68 -6.47
C TYR A 97 -10.67 -13.15 -7.89
N THR A 98 -9.55 -13.76 -8.09
CA THR A 98 -9.28 -14.57 -9.25
C THR A 98 -8.61 -15.77 -8.76
N ALA A 99 -8.50 -16.71 -9.60
CA ALA A 99 -7.54 -17.63 -9.30
C ALA A 99 -7.02 -18.43 -10.39
N ALA A 100 -7.01 -19.69 -10.13
CA ALA A 100 -6.81 -20.73 -11.08
C ALA A 100 -7.49 -20.39 -12.40
N ASP A 101 -8.68 -19.84 -12.34
CA ASP A 101 -9.50 -19.59 -13.52
C ASP A 101 -8.91 -18.52 -14.45
N LEU A 102 -8.40 -17.40 -13.97
CA LEU A 102 -7.74 -16.41 -14.83
C LEU A 102 -6.42 -16.92 -15.38
N ILE A 103 -5.59 -17.53 -14.54
CA ILE A 103 -4.26 -18.04 -14.91
C ILE A 103 -4.36 -19.28 -15.82
N MET A 104 -5.38 -20.10 -15.61
CA MET A 104 -5.63 -21.34 -16.38
C MET A 104 -6.60 -21.14 -17.57
N GLY A 105 -7.03 -19.90 -17.83
CA GLY A 105 -7.96 -19.58 -18.92
C GLY A 105 -9.42 -19.87 -18.59
N GLY A 106 -9.79 -19.92 -17.31
CA GLY A 106 -11.17 -20.00 -16.83
C GLY A 106 -11.89 -18.64 -16.92
N HIS A 107 -13.15 -18.64 -16.48
CA HIS A 107 -14.04 -17.47 -16.60
C HIS A 107 -14.67 -17.01 -15.28
N GLU A 108 -14.39 -17.68 -14.17
CA GLU A 108 -15.01 -17.40 -12.87
C GLU A 108 -14.08 -16.51 -12.02
N TYR A 109 -13.94 -15.25 -12.38
CA TYR A 109 -13.11 -14.29 -11.65
C TYR A 109 -13.77 -12.91 -11.57
N PHE A 110 -13.44 -12.17 -10.53
CA PHE A 110 -13.76 -10.76 -10.37
C PHE A 110 -12.48 -9.99 -10.07
N VAL A 111 -11.98 -9.25 -11.04
CA VAL A 111 -10.77 -8.43 -10.91
C VAL A 111 -11.16 -6.98 -10.73
N PHE A 112 -10.63 -6.33 -9.70
CA PHE A 112 -10.81 -4.90 -9.51
C PHE A 112 -9.98 -4.15 -10.56
N SER A 113 -10.63 -3.41 -11.44
CA SER A 113 -9.99 -2.69 -12.55
C SER A 113 -10.12 -1.16 -12.43
N GLY A 114 -10.65 -0.68 -11.30
CA GLY A 114 -10.74 0.74 -10.98
C GLY A 114 -9.43 1.32 -10.46
N SER A 115 -9.39 2.63 -10.28
CA SER A 115 -8.36 3.30 -9.50
C SER A 115 -8.81 3.45 -8.06
N PHE A 116 -7.95 3.07 -7.13
CA PHE A 116 -8.19 3.22 -5.69
C PHE A 116 -7.08 4.07 -5.07
N ASP A 117 -7.44 5.25 -4.62
CA ASP A 117 -6.57 6.20 -3.94
C ASP A 117 -6.82 6.12 -2.42
N GLY A 118 -5.81 5.70 -1.67
CA GLY A 118 -5.83 5.75 -0.21
C GLY A 118 -5.75 7.16 0.33
N ASN A 119 -5.38 8.14 -0.50
CA ASN A 119 -5.27 9.56 -0.15
C ASN A 119 -4.46 9.79 1.15
N GLY A 120 -3.48 8.90 1.42
CA GLY A 120 -2.66 8.90 2.63
C GLY A 120 -3.39 8.48 3.91
N HIS A 121 -4.66 8.08 3.83
CA HIS A 121 -5.38 7.53 4.98
C HIS A 121 -4.91 6.13 5.32
N THR A 122 -5.06 5.77 6.60
CA THR A 122 -4.64 4.48 7.13
C THR A 122 -5.82 3.53 7.26
N ILE A 123 -5.65 2.31 6.75
CA ILE A 123 -6.51 1.17 7.06
C ILE A 123 -5.76 0.31 8.09
N LYS A 124 -6.29 0.18 9.30
CA LYS A 124 -5.62 -0.57 10.36
C LYS A 124 -6.37 -1.81 10.80
N ASN A 125 -5.62 -2.72 11.46
CA ASN A 125 -6.14 -3.94 12.06
C ASN A 125 -6.80 -4.87 11.01
N LEU A 126 -6.25 -4.93 9.79
CA LEU A 126 -6.68 -5.87 8.76
C LEU A 126 -6.38 -7.30 9.23
N THR A 127 -7.40 -8.15 9.26
CA THR A 127 -7.26 -9.56 9.62
C THR A 127 -7.85 -10.45 8.54
N ILE A 128 -7.07 -11.40 8.02
CA ILE A 128 -7.50 -12.39 7.04
C ILE A 128 -7.14 -13.77 7.53
N GLY A 129 -8.15 -14.56 7.87
CA GLY A 129 -7.98 -15.86 8.52
C GLY A 129 -7.38 -15.78 9.93
N THR A 130 -7.52 -16.84 10.68
CA THR A 130 -6.95 -17.00 12.01
C THR A 130 -6.13 -18.29 12.08
N GLU A 131 -5.36 -18.52 13.14
CA GLU A 131 -4.61 -19.76 13.34
C GLU A 131 -5.53 -21.00 13.36
N THR A 132 -6.75 -20.86 13.88
CA THR A 132 -7.73 -21.95 13.97
C THR A 132 -8.65 -22.06 12.76
N SER A 133 -8.74 -21.02 11.95
CA SER A 133 -9.54 -20.95 10.73
C SER A 133 -8.78 -20.14 9.66
N PRO A 134 -7.71 -20.70 9.07
CA PRO A 134 -6.93 -20.00 8.08
C PRO A 134 -7.75 -19.71 6.82
N TYR A 135 -7.49 -18.60 6.17
CA TYR A 135 -8.12 -18.25 4.90
C TYR A 135 -7.69 -19.21 3.79
N SER A 136 -8.65 -19.70 3.01
CA SER A 136 -8.43 -20.74 1.99
C SER A 136 -8.76 -20.31 0.56
N GLY A 137 -8.90 -19.01 0.28
CA GLY A 137 -9.01 -18.51 -1.09
C GLY A 137 -7.70 -18.59 -1.86
N ASP A 138 -7.71 -18.46 -3.17
CA ASP A 138 -6.49 -18.54 -4.00
C ASP A 138 -5.63 -17.27 -3.92
N VAL A 139 -6.28 -16.15 -3.69
CA VAL A 139 -5.66 -14.82 -3.54
C VAL A 139 -5.95 -14.24 -2.17
N CYS A 140 -4.99 -13.55 -1.58
CA CYS A 140 -5.10 -13.01 -0.23
C CYS A 140 -4.47 -11.61 -0.14
N GLY A 141 -5.16 -10.66 0.48
CA GLY A 141 -4.75 -9.28 0.69
C GLY A 141 -5.94 -8.37 0.95
N LEU A 142 -5.71 -7.09 1.14
CA LEU A 142 -6.81 -6.11 1.11
C LEU A 142 -7.59 -6.25 -0.20
N PHE A 143 -6.86 -6.29 -1.32
CA PHE A 143 -7.35 -6.70 -2.63
C PHE A 143 -6.89 -8.14 -2.92
N GLY A 144 -7.81 -8.98 -3.35
CA GLY A 144 -7.46 -10.33 -3.82
C GLY A 144 -6.80 -10.26 -5.19
N ALA A 145 -7.48 -9.59 -6.15
CA ALA A 145 -6.97 -9.42 -7.52
C ALA A 145 -7.31 -8.03 -8.07
N THR A 146 -6.31 -7.41 -8.72
CA THR A 146 -6.48 -6.09 -9.36
C THR A 146 -5.78 -6.02 -10.71
N SER A 147 -6.37 -5.25 -11.64
CA SER A 147 -5.73 -4.78 -12.88
C SER A 147 -5.74 -3.24 -12.96
N GLY A 148 -6.34 -2.57 -11.97
CA GLY A 148 -6.33 -1.12 -11.85
C GLY A 148 -5.18 -0.60 -10.98
N THR A 149 -5.11 0.71 -10.84
CA THR A 149 -4.10 1.38 -10.01
C THR A 149 -4.52 1.37 -8.54
N ILE A 150 -3.58 1.04 -7.65
CA ILE A 150 -3.72 1.20 -6.20
C ILE A 150 -2.63 2.18 -5.76
N GLU A 151 -3.03 3.30 -5.17
CA GLU A 151 -2.10 4.34 -4.77
C GLU A 151 -2.38 4.91 -3.37
N ASP A 152 -1.35 5.45 -2.75
CA ASP A 152 -1.39 6.18 -1.46
C ASP A 152 -2.09 5.44 -0.31
N VAL A 153 -2.05 4.09 -0.30
CA VAL A 153 -2.68 3.26 0.75
C VAL A 153 -1.69 2.96 1.86
N VAL A 154 -2.09 3.22 3.10
CA VAL A 154 -1.35 2.81 4.30
C VAL A 154 -2.10 1.69 5.01
N LEU A 155 -1.47 0.52 5.15
CA LEU A 155 -1.95 -0.59 5.99
C LEU A 155 -1.14 -0.65 7.27
N GLU A 156 -1.80 -0.68 8.42
CA GLU A 156 -1.14 -0.79 9.72
C GLU A 156 -1.70 -1.94 10.54
N ASN A 157 -0.81 -2.70 11.20
CA ASN A 157 -1.17 -3.82 12.04
C ASN A 157 -1.98 -4.89 11.28
N VAL A 158 -1.31 -5.55 10.33
CA VAL A 158 -1.91 -6.54 9.42
C VAL A 158 -1.63 -7.95 9.91
N SER A 159 -2.67 -8.75 10.10
CA SER A 159 -2.59 -10.16 10.50
C SER A 159 -3.19 -11.07 9.45
N ILE A 160 -2.38 -11.96 8.89
CA ILE A 160 -2.81 -12.89 7.84
C ILE A 160 -2.43 -14.32 8.20
N ASN A 161 -3.43 -15.21 8.24
CA ASN A 161 -3.24 -16.65 8.32
C ASN A 161 -3.84 -17.30 7.08
N TYR A 162 -3.00 -17.88 6.22
CA TYR A 162 -3.36 -18.22 4.85
C TYR A 162 -2.89 -19.62 4.45
N VAL A 163 -3.78 -20.42 3.89
CA VAL A 163 -3.46 -21.78 3.40
C VAL A 163 -3.66 -21.97 1.90
N GLY A 164 -4.34 -21.02 1.24
CA GLY A 164 -4.61 -21.07 -0.20
C GLY A 164 -5.78 -21.96 -0.60
N GLY A 165 -6.20 -21.81 -1.84
CA GLY A 165 -7.30 -22.56 -2.41
C GLY A 165 -6.94 -24.02 -2.72
N ASN A 166 -7.93 -24.88 -2.58
CA ASN A 166 -7.85 -26.29 -2.98
C ASN A 166 -8.95 -26.57 -3.99
N HIS A 167 -8.55 -26.80 -5.24
CA HIS A 167 -9.47 -27.04 -6.33
C HIS A 167 -9.75 -28.53 -6.54
N SER A 168 -10.94 -28.84 -7.02
CA SER A 168 -11.35 -30.20 -7.39
C SER A 168 -10.45 -30.86 -8.46
N SER A 169 -9.67 -30.04 -9.19
CA SER A 169 -8.64 -30.50 -10.13
C SER A 169 -7.39 -31.05 -9.44
N GLY A 170 -7.27 -30.91 -8.11
CA GLY A 170 -6.09 -31.31 -7.35
C GLY A 170 -4.94 -30.30 -7.40
N TYR A 171 -5.16 -29.12 -8.00
CA TYR A 171 -4.19 -28.03 -8.04
C TYR A 171 -4.69 -26.90 -7.14
N GLY A 172 -3.87 -26.47 -6.19
CA GLY A 172 -4.11 -25.29 -5.38
C GLY A 172 -3.26 -24.11 -5.84
N PHE A 173 -3.75 -22.92 -5.59
CA PHE A 173 -3.02 -21.68 -5.83
C PHE A 173 -2.93 -20.91 -4.52
N ARG A 174 -1.80 -20.29 -4.30
CA ARG A 174 -1.56 -19.38 -3.18
C ARG A 174 -0.83 -18.14 -3.68
N MET A 175 -1.53 -17.03 -3.70
CA MET A 175 -0.98 -15.74 -4.08
C MET A 175 -1.36 -14.74 -2.99
N GLY A 176 -0.44 -14.52 -2.05
CA GLY A 176 -0.70 -13.73 -0.86
C GLY A 176 0.22 -12.51 -0.75
N GLY A 177 -0.38 -11.34 -0.52
CA GLY A 177 0.28 -10.10 -0.15
C GLY A 177 -0.59 -9.33 0.82
N ALA A 178 -0.04 -8.44 1.63
CA ALA A 178 -0.86 -7.66 2.53
C ALA A 178 -1.80 -6.71 1.78
N LEU A 179 -1.30 -6.08 0.71
CA LEU A 179 -2.09 -5.18 -0.10
C LEU A 179 -2.82 -5.93 -1.22
N VAL A 180 -2.09 -6.71 -2.02
CA VAL A 180 -2.68 -7.40 -3.18
C VAL A 180 -2.16 -8.84 -3.29
N GLY A 181 -3.06 -9.80 -3.50
CA GLY A 181 -2.69 -11.18 -3.78
C GLY A 181 -2.14 -11.35 -5.20
N TYR A 182 -2.87 -10.90 -6.21
CA TYR A 182 -2.51 -10.93 -7.63
C TYR A 182 -2.76 -9.58 -8.29
N SER A 183 -1.73 -8.94 -8.78
CA SER A 183 -1.81 -7.63 -9.42
C SER A 183 -1.37 -7.66 -10.88
N MET A 184 -2.16 -7.04 -11.73
CA MET A 184 -1.87 -6.68 -13.12
C MET A 184 -1.95 -5.17 -13.32
N GLY A 185 -1.98 -4.38 -12.24
CA GLY A 185 -2.07 -2.92 -12.24
C GLY A 185 -0.87 -2.28 -11.55
N ASP A 186 -0.79 -0.97 -11.63
CA ASP A 186 0.26 -0.20 -10.96
C ASP A 186 -0.01 -0.09 -9.45
N ILE A 187 1.06 -0.13 -8.66
CA ILE A 187 1.03 0.09 -7.20
C ILE A 187 2.01 1.20 -6.88
N VAL A 188 1.51 2.30 -6.35
CA VAL A 188 2.27 3.53 -6.15
C VAL A 188 2.13 4.02 -4.72
N ASN A 189 3.23 4.36 -4.08
CA ASN A 189 3.28 4.97 -2.75
C ASN A 189 2.45 4.25 -1.67
N CYS A 190 2.48 2.90 -1.69
CA CYS A 190 1.73 2.09 -0.73
C CYS A 190 2.63 1.62 0.42
N THR A 191 2.09 1.59 1.62
CA THR A 191 2.83 1.27 2.84
C THR A 191 2.15 0.16 3.63
N VAL A 192 2.93 -0.83 4.08
CA VAL A 192 2.50 -1.86 5.03
C VAL A 192 3.37 -1.81 6.28
N ILE A 193 2.77 -1.60 7.44
CA ILE A 193 3.44 -1.51 8.73
C ILE A 193 2.92 -2.59 9.67
N GLY A 194 3.84 -3.33 10.30
CA GLY A 194 3.47 -4.32 11.31
C GLY A 194 2.77 -5.54 10.75
N LEU A 195 3.22 -6.04 9.59
CA LEU A 195 2.72 -7.28 9.01
C LEU A 195 3.11 -8.50 9.86
N ASP A 196 2.14 -9.34 10.18
CA ASP A 196 2.32 -10.69 10.71
C ASP A 196 1.60 -11.66 9.76
N MET A 197 2.34 -12.24 8.81
CA MET A 197 1.79 -13.18 7.82
C MET A 197 2.31 -14.58 8.07
N LYS A 198 1.37 -15.50 8.26
CA LYS A 198 1.64 -16.94 8.35
C LYS A 198 0.97 -17.63 7.18
N ALA A 199 1.78 -18.17 6.26
CA ALA A 199 1.29 -18.99 5.17
C ALA A 199 1.50 -20.47 5.49
N GLY A 200 0.46 -21.26 5.36
CA GLY A 200 0.46 -22.68 5.68
C GLY A 200 -0.04 -23.55 4.52
N SER A 201 -0.26 -24.83 4.77
CA SER A 201 -0.91 -25.76 3.85
C SER A 201 -1.88 -26.65 4.60
N ASP A 202 -2.98 -26.96 3.96
CA ASP A 202 -3.90 -28.02 4.37
C ASP A 202 -3.44 -29.42 3.94
N GLY A 203 -2.22 -29.53 3.35
CA GLY A 203 -1.69 -30.78 2.81
C GLY A 203 -1.92 -30.94 1.30
N SER A 204 -2.64 -30.05 0.66
CA SER A 204 -2.90 -30.08 -0.78
C SER A 204 -1.65 -29.79 -1.60
N TYR A 205 -1.62 -30.30 -2.82
CA TYR A 205 -0.62 -29.90 -3.80
C TYR A 205 -0.89 -28.47 -4.27
N VAL A 206 0.09 -27.60 -4.20
CA VAL A 206 0.00 -26.22 -4.66
C VAL A 206 0.85 -26.05 -5.91
N ALA A 207 0.20 -25.71 -7.02
CA ALA A 207 0.85 -25.54 -8.31
C ALA A 207 1.62 -24.21 -8.39
N LEU A 208 1.10 -23.18 -7.73
CA LEU A 208 1.72 -21.86 -7.65
C LEU A 208 1.60 -21.35 -6.20
N ASN A 209 2.72 -21.05 -5.60
CA ASN A 209 2.78 -20.55 -4.23
C ASN A 209 3.74 -19.38 -4.16
N SER A 210 3.17 -18.18 -4.13
CA SER A 210 3.92 -16.93 -4.14
C SER A 210 3.39 -16.00 -3.05
N ILE A 211 4.22 -15.70 -2.09
CA ILE A 211 3.90 -14.89 -0.93
C ILE A 211 4.83 -13.68 -0.90
N GLY A 212 4.26 -12.49 -0.82
CA GLY A 212 5.01 -11.24 -0.69
C GLY A 212 4.48 -10.37 0.44
N GLY A 213 5.32 -9.52 0.97
CA GLY A 213 4.88 -8.61 2.02
C GLY A 213 3.86 -7.57 1.53
N LEU A 214 4.06 -7.04 0.33
CA LEU A 214 3.12 -6.12 -0.31
C LEU A 214 2.22 -6.86 -1.30
N VAL A 215 2.82 -7.61 -2.23
CA VAL A 215 2.13 -8.28 -3.33
C VAL A 215 2.56 -9.72 -3.47
N GLY A 216 1.60 -10.64 -3.61
CA GLY A 216 1.90 -12.05 -3.87
C GLY A 216 2.51 -12.25 -5.25
N ILE A 217 1.80 -11.85 -6.29
CA ILE A 217 2.27 -11.85 -7.68
C ILE A 217 1.98 -10.52 -8.34
N GLN A 218 3.00 -9.97 -8.98
CA GLN A 218 2.87 -8.81 -9.86
C GLN A 218 3.14 -9.23 -11.31
N ASP A 219 2.20 -8.95 -12.21
CA ASP A 219 2.23 -9.39 -13.61
C ASP A 219 1.89 -8.22 -14.56
N GLY A 220 2.03 -8.43 -15.86
CA GLY A 220 1.48 -7.53 -16.89
C GLY A 220 2.35 -6.35 -17.30
N GLY A 221 3.63 -6.30 -16.95
CA GLY A 221 4.54 -5.21 -17.37
C GLY A 221 4.25 -3.87 -16.66
N THR A 222 3.65 -3.91 -15.49
CA THR A 222 3.23 -2.79 -14.65
C THR A 222 4.33 -2.29 -13.71
N THR A 223 4.06 -1.28 -12.93
CA THR A 223 5.04 -0.65 -12.02
C THR A 223 4.64 -0.82 -10.55
N VAL A 224 5.62 -1.11 -9.71
CA VAL A 224 5.52 -0.89 -8.25
C VAL A 224 6.56 0.14 -7.85
N SER A 225 6.12 1.26 -7.29
CA SER A 225 7.04 2.35 -6.96
C SER A 225 6.70 3.00 -5.61
N HIS A 226 7.73 3.61 -4.99
CA HIS A 226 7.62 4.39 -3.74
C HIS A 226 6.92 3.64 -2.59
N SER A 227 6.92 2.31 -2.63
CA SER A 227 6.16 1.46 -1.72
C SER A 227 7.07 0.74 -0.73
N ARG A 228 6.51 0.39 0.43
CA ARG A 228 7.30 -0.14 1.53
C ARG A 228 6.55 -1.16 2.38
N VAL A 229 7.31 -2.09 2.97
CA VAL A 229 6.77 -3.12 3.87
C VAL A 229 7.65 -3.25 5.10
N SER A 230 7.03 -3.41 6.27
CA SER A 230 7.68 -3.85 7.49
C SER A 230 6.86 -4.91 8.22
N GLY A 231 7.55 -5.88 8.84
CA GLY A 231 6.89 -6.95 9.59
C GLY A 231 7.58 -8.30 9.40
N LYS A 232 6.82 -9.37 9.38
CA LYS A 232 7.37 -10.73 9.22
C LYS A 232 6.47 -11.62 8.38
N ILE A 233 7.08 -12.55 7.67
CA ILE A 233 6.41 -13.56 6.85
C ILE A 233 6.99 -14.94 7.19
N GLU A 234 6.13 -15.85 7.58
CA GLU A 234 6.46 -17.24 7.84
C GLU A 234 5.66 -18.16 6.91
N GLU A 235 6.35 -19.04 6.17
CA GLU A 235 5.71 -20.03 5.27
C GLU A 235 6.01 -21.45 5.74
N SER A 236 5.09 -22.04 6.46
CA SER A 236 5.31 -23.32 7.18
C SER A 236 5.31 -24.57 6.31
N THR A 237 4.92 -24.49 5.03
CA THR A 237 4.84 -25.67 4.15
C THR A 237 6.17 -26.08 3.57
N LYS A 238 7.16 -25.20 3.58
CA LYS A 238 8.45 -25.38 2.90
C LYS A 238 8.30 -25.72 1.40
N LYS A 239 7.34 -25.10 0.73
CA LYS A 239 7.05 -25.30 -0.71
C LYS A 239 6.82 -24.00 -1.47
N GLY A 240 6.82 -22.85 -0.77
CA GLY A 240 6.51 -21.54 -1.32
C GLY A 240 7.73 -20.74 -1.73
N ASN A 241 7.50 -19.83 -2.66
CA ASN A 241 8.42 -18.73 -2.97
C ASN A 241 7.96 -17.51 -2.16
N VAL A 242 8.84 -16.99 -1.32
CA VAL A 242 8.53 -15.90 -0.42
C VAL A 242 9.50 -14.75 -0.65
N GLY A 243 8.96 -13.56 -0.87
CA GLY A 243 9.72 -12.31 -0.89
C GLY A 243 9.25 -11.34 0.20
N GLY A 244 10.15 -10.70 0.88
CA GLY A 244 9.81 -9.71 1.90
C GLY A 244 8.99 -8.54 1.35
N PHE A 245 9.08 -8.28 0.05
CA PHE A 245 8.32 -7.24 -0.65
C PHE A 245 7.33 -7.85 -1.66
N VAL A 246 7.81 -8.56 -2.69
CA VAL A 246 6.99 -9.22 -3.69
C VAL A 246 7.36 -10.69 -3.78
N GLY A 247 6.35 -11.57 -3.83
CA GLY A 247 6.57 -13.02 -3.91
C GLY A 247 7.09 -13.47 -5.28
N ASN A 248 6.47 -12.98 -6.34
CA ASN A 248 6.84 -13.31 -7.72
C ASN A 248 6.56 -12.15 -8.67
N ILE A 249 7.41 -11.97 -9.67
CA ILE A 249 7.23 -10.97 -10.74
C ILE A 249 7.24 -11.60 -12.12
N SER A 250 6.53 -10.96 -13.05
CA SER A 250 6.51 -11.31 -14.47
C SER A 250 6.55 -10.02 -15.30
N GLY A 251 7.76 -9.56 -15.66
CA GLY A 251 7.95 -8.42 -16.54
C GLY A 251 7.70 -7.03 -15.92
N LEU A 252 8.15 -6.81 -14.71
CA LEU A 252 7.81 -5.68 -13.86
C LEU A 252 8.93 -4.66 -13.71
N ASN A 253 8.55 -3.40 -13.49
CA ASN A 253 9.45 -2.36 -12.99
C ASN A 253 9.17 -2.07 -11.51
N ILE A 254 10.17 -2.27 -10.66
CA ILE A 254 10.13 -1.87 -9.24
C ILE A 254 11.13 -0.73 -9.04
N SER A 255 10.70 0.36 -8.42
CA SER A 255 11.60 1.48 -8.14
C SER A 255 11.28 2.17 -6.83
N ASN A 256 12.34 2.64 -6.15
CA ASN A 256 12.22 3.43 -4.93
C ASN A 256 11.40 2.71 -3.83
N CYS A 257 11.64 1.41 -3.65
CA CYS A 257 10.89 0.57 -2.73
C CYS A 257 11.80 -0.08 -1.68
N TYR A 258 11.24 -0.40 -0.53
CA TYR A 258 12.00 -1.15 0.46
C TYR A 258 11.19 -2.15 1.27
N ALA A 259 11.91 -3.16 1.81
CA ALA A 259 11.39 -4.17 2.72
C ALA A 259 12.20 -4.23 4.01
N LYS A 260 11.52 -4.17 5.16
CA LYS A 260 12.09 -4.36 6.51
C LYS A 260 11.52 -5.59 7.20
N GLY A 261 10.96 -6.52 6.45
CA GLY A 261 10.31 -7.71 6.98
C GLY A 261 11.20 -8.93 6.94
N ASP A 262 11.23 -9.70 8.04
CA ASP A 262 11.91 -10.97 8.09
C ASP A 262 11.11 -12.04 7.33
N VAL A 263 11.83 -12.91 6.64
CA VAL A 263 11.30 -14.05 5.89
C VAL A 263 11.83 -15.35 6.48
N SER A 264 10.94 -16.24 6.85
CA SER A 264 11.36 -17.47 7.50
C SER A 264 10.55 -18.70 7.10
N ASN A 265 11.17 -19.89 7.35
CA ASN A 265 10.53 -21.19 7.30
C ASN A 265 9.94 -21.59 5.93
N CYS A 266 10.48 -21.09 4.80
CA CYS A 266 9.97 -21.34 3.46
C CYS A 266 10.87 -22.25 2.60
N PHE A 267 10.42 -22.58 1.40
CA PHE A 267 11.20 -23.36 0.43
C PHE A 267 12.22 -22.49 -0.29
N VAL A 268 11.77 -21.39 -0.86
CA VAL A 268 12.60 -20.32 -1.42
C VAL A 268 12.27 -19.04 -0.69
N GLY A 269 13.26 -18.38 -0.12
CA GLY A 269 13.09 -17.15 0.61
C GLY A 269 14.07 -16.06 0.17
N ALA A 270 13.57 -14.84 0.03
CA ALA A 270 14.38 -13.66 -0.23
C ALA A 270 13.88 -12.48 0.59
N SER A 271 14.78 -11.57 0.99
CA SER A 271 14.37 -10.43 1.81
C SER A 271 13.55 -9.37 1.04
N PHE A 272 13.61 -9.40 -0.31
CA PHE A 272 12.88 -8.48 -1.16
C PHE A 272 12.00 -9.19 -2.19
N LEU A 273 12.58 -9.94 -3.13
CA LEU A 273 11.87 -10.58 -4.24
C LEU A 273 12.05 -12.10 -4.22
N GLY A 274 10.96 -12.85 -4.02
CA GLY A 274 10.99 -14.30 -3.87
C GLY A 274 11.33 -15.03 -5.16
N THR A 275 10.81 -14.61 -6.30
CA THR A 275 11.09 -15.24 -7.60
C THR A 275 10.89 -14.26 -8.74
N ASP A 276 11.73 -14.36 -9.75
CA ASP A 276 11.53 -13.80 -11.08
C ASP A 276 11.15 -14.94 -12.04
N ALA A 277 9.85 -15.17 -12.21
CA ALA A 277 9.32 -16.26 -13.03
C ALA A 277 8.92 -15.81 -14.43
N ALA A 278 9.46 -14.69 -14.92
CA ALA A 278 9.12 -14.15 -16.24
C ALA A 278 9.17 -15.24 -17.32
N SER A 279 7.99 -15.69 -17.71
CA SER A 279 7.83 -16.50 -18.93
C SER A 279 7.77 -15.53 -20.11
N ASN A 280 8.61 -15.80 -21.12
CA ASN A 280 8.51 -15.18 -22.45
C ASN A 280 8.87 -13.68 -22.60
N ASN A 281 10.16 -13.33 -22.53
CA ASN A 281 10.74 -12.09 -23.07
C ASN A 281 10.32 -10.76 -22.39
N TYR A 282 9.69 -10.77 -21.23
CA TYR A 282 9.44 -9.58 -20.45
C TYR A 282 10.61 -9.35 -19.47
N TYR A 283 11.40 -8.33 -19.73
CA TYR A 283 12.50 -7.90 -18.87
C TYR A 283 12.02 -6.77 -17.98
N GLY A 284 12.20 -6.90 -16.66
CA GLY A 284 11.92 -5.84 -15.71
C GLY A 284 13.18 -5.14 -15.23
N THR A 285 12.99 -4.04 -14.53
CA THR A 285 14.06 -3.32 -13.83
C THR A 285 13.68 -3.17 -12.36
N VAL A 286 14.59 -3.55 -11.45
CA VAL A 286 14.49 -3.24 -10.03
C VAL A 286 15.54 -2.19 -9.73
N LYS A 287 15.11 -1.00 -9.34
CA LYS A 287 15.99 0.16 -9.22
C LYS A 287 15.78 0.92 -7.92
N ASN A 288 16.90 1.36 -7.31
CA ASN A 288 16.88 2.18 -6.10
C ASN A 288 16.07 1.50 -4.98
N CYS A 289 16.31 0.24 -4.72
CA CYS A 289 15.56 -0.56 -3.76
C CYS A 289 16.49 -1.14 -2.69
N TYR A 290 15.96 -1.37 -1.49
CA TYR A 290 16.74 -2.06 -0.47
C TYR A 290 15.89 -2.95 0.44
N ALA A 291 16.56 -3.90 1.11
CA ALA A 291 15.96 -4.77 2.10
C ALA A 291 16.84 -4.88 3.35
N THR A 292 16.21 -4.79 4.52
CA THR A 292 16.91 -4.95 5.80
C THR A 292 16.53 -6.23 6.54
N GLY A 293 15.45 -6.90 6.12
CA GLY A 293 14.96 -8.13 6.74
C GLY A 293 15.94 -9.30 6.60
N LEU A 294 15.92 -10.18 7.58
CA LEU A 294 16.69 -11.41 7.58
C LEU A 294 15.91 -12.55 6.92
N VAL A 295 16.66 -13.48 6.32
CA VAL A 295 16.12 -14.70 5.72
C VAL A 295 16.64 -15.89 6.52
N SER A 296 15.76 -16.68 7.12
CA SER A 296 16.12 -17.78 8.01
C SER A 296 15.27 -19.04 7.81
N ASP A 297 15.80 -20.19 8.27
CA ASP A 297 15.09 -21.48 8.26
C ASP A 297 14.55 -21.89 6.88
N ILE A 298 15.35 -21.65 5.84
CA ILE A 298 15.00 -21.93 4.46
C ILE A 298 15.36 -23.38 4.10
N SER A 299 14.41 -24.10 3.51
CA SER A 299 14.60 -25.52 3.23
C SER A 299 15.34 -25.84 1.94
N SER A 300 15.44 -24.91 1.00
CA SER A 300 16.10 -25.10 -0.30
C SER A 300 17.01 -23.94 -0.69
N PHE A 301 16.45 -22.79 -1.06
CA PHE A 301 17.23 -21.64 -1.53
C PHE A 301 16.90 -20.39 -0.75
N ALA A 302 17.93 -19.79 -0.12
CA ALA A 302 17.84 -18.55 0.60
C ALA A 302 18.62 -17.46 -0.16
N TYR A 303 17.98 -16.32 -0.40
CA TYR A 303 18.60 -15.20 -1.09
C TYR A 303 18.56 -13.93 -0.23
N ALA A 304 19.68 -13.22 -0.18
CA ALA A 304 19.79 -12.03 0.63
C ALA A 304 18.92 -10.88 0.13
N PHE A 305 18.60 -10.81 -1.15
CA PHE A 305 17.73 -9.78 -1.74
C PHE A 305 16.69 -10.39 -2.68
N ALA A 306 17.10 -11.04 -3.76
CA ALA A 306 16.19 -11.57 -4.77
C ALA A 306 16.69 -12.92 -5.30
N MET A 307 15.76 -13.82 -5.56
CA MET A 307 16.06 -15.01 -6.36
C MET A 307 16.16 -14.60 -7.82
N GLN A 308 17.35 -14.73 -8.37
CA GLN A 308 17.59 -14.56 -9.79
C GLN A 308 17.52 -15.92 -10.49
N SER A 309 16.59 -16.08 -11.42
CA SER A 309 16.58 -17.29 -12.25
C SER A 309 17.84 -17.32 -13.11
N THR A 310 18.29 -18.53 -13.49
CA THR A 310 19.51 -18.76 -14.31
C THR A 310 19.49 -18.08 -15.70
N MET A 311 18.42 -17.40 -16.03
CA MET A 311 18.32 -16.53 -17.20
C MET A 311 18.24 -15.10 -16.69
N GLU A 312 19.24 -14.28 -16.91
CA GLU A 312 19.32 -12.86 -16.58
C GLU A 312 18.08 -12.11 -17.13
N ARG A 313 17.00 -12.06 -16.35
CA ARG A 313 15.69 -11.55 -16.83
C ARG A 313 15.38 -10.15 -16.30
N SER A 314 15.76 -9.85 -15.07
CA SER A 314 15.60 -8.50 -14.50
C SER A 314 16.94 -7.83 -14.29
N LYS A 315 16.99 -6.52 -14.52
CA LYS A 315 18.15 -5.69 -14.22
C LYS A 315 17.98 -5.10 -12.82
N PHE A 316 19.04 -5.18 -12.03
CA PHE A 316 19.11 -4.59 -10.70
C PHE A 316 20.06 -3.39 -10.73
N GLU A 317 19.58 -2.22 -10.35
CA GLU A 317 20.34 -0.97 -10.33
C GLU A 317 20.18 -0.32 -8.96
N ASN A 318 21.29 0.04 -8.28
CA ASN A 318 21.28 0.66 -6.95
C ASN A 318 20.42 -0.11 -5.94
N CYS A 319 20.56 -1.45 -5.91
CA CYS A 319 19.86 -2.32 -5.00
C CYS A 319 20.77 -2.82 -3.89
N TYR A 320 20.29 -2.82 -2.63
CA TYR A 320 21.07 -3.14 -1.46
C TYR A 320 20.33 -4.06 -0.49
N TYR A 321 21.08 -4.85 0.27
CA TYR A 321 20.54 -5.68 1.31
C TYR A 321 21.39 -5.61 2.59
N ASN A 322 20.81 -5.98 3.73
CA ASN A 322 21.50 -6.06 5.01
C ASN A 322 22.65 -7.07 4.94
N ALA A 323 23.88 -6.60 5.15
CA ALA A 323 25.10 -7.41 5.11
C ALA A 323 25.11 -8.54 6.19
N GLU A 324 24.28 -8.45 7.22
CA GLU A 324 24.12 -9.52 8.22
C GLU A 324 23.30 -10.70 7.69
N ASN A 325 22.60 -10.52 6.55
CA ASN A 325 21.87 -11.59 5.88
C ASN A 325 22.88 -12.53 5.21
N THR A 326 23.09 -13.70 5.80
CA THR A 326 24.07 -14.72 5.32
C THR A 326 23.52 -15.60 4.20
N ALA A 327 22.29 -15.33 3.74
CA ALA A 327 21.70 -16.02 2.60
C ALA A 327 22.51 -15.76 1.32
N ASP A 328 22.41 -16.64 0.34
CA ASP A 328 23.16 -16.52 -0.91
C ASP A 328 22.83 -15.20 -1.62
N ALA A 329 23.83 -14.40 -1.89
CA ALA A 329 23.70 -13.16 -2.63
C ALA A 329 23.90 -13.48 -4.11
N ALA A 330 22.85 -13.90 -4.81
CA ALA A 330 22.87 -13.82 -6.26
C ALA A 330 23.27 -12.37 -6.67
N GLU A 331 23.96 -12.18 -7.79
CA GLU A 331 24.54 -10.90 -8.28
C GLU A 331 23.53 -9.73 -8.41
N SER A 332 22.36 -9.84 -7.77
CA SER A 332 21.22 -8.95 -7.92
C SER A 332 21.30 -7.66 -7.11
N ALA A 333 22.01 -7.66 -5.97
CA ALA A 333 22.10 -6.51 -5.09
C ALA A 333 23.43 -6.54 -4.30
N LEU A 334 23.79 -5.43 -3.68
CA LEU A 334 25.04 -5.28 -2.94
C LEU A 334 24.79 -5.33 -1.42
N PRO A 335 25.66 -6.04 -0.65
CA PRO A 335 25.57 -6.01 0.80
C PRO A 335 25.93 -4.62 1.33
N TYR A 336 25.16 -4.17 2.34
CA TYR A 336 25.42 -2.92 3.02
C TYR A 336 25.13 -3.07 4.52
N ALA A 337 25.98 -2.51 5.37
CA ALA A 337 25.79 -2.62 6.80
C ALA A 337 24.57 -1.76 7.24
N ILE A 338 23.74 -2.30 8.15
CA ILE A 338 22.57 -1.59 8.67
C ILE A 338 22.92 -0.20 9.21
N ASP A 339 24.04 -0.08 9.93
CA ASP A 339 24.46 1.21 10.47
C ASP A 339 24.95 2.20 9.41
N ASP A 340 25.36 1.71 8.25
CA ASP A 340 25.72 2.55 7.12
C ASP A 340 24.47 2.92 6.28
N MET A 341 23.42 2.10 6.28
CA MET A 341 22.13 2.44 5.68
C MET A 341 21.41 3.61 6.39
N LYS A 342 21.85 3.94 7.60
CA LYS A 342 21.33 5.08 8.38
C LYS A 342 21.99 6.42 8.01
N LYS A 343 22.97 6.43 7.13
CA LYS A 343 23.79 7.61 6.78
C LYS A 343 23.30 8.27 5.49
N ASP A 344 23.58 9.54 5.35
CA ASP A 344 23.20 10.34 4.17
C ASP A 344 23.84 9.77 2.89
N GLU A 345 25.08 9.22 2.99
CA GLU A 345 25.74 8.58 1.86
C GLU A 345 24.98 7.38 1.28
N PHE A 346 24.11 6.75 2.06
CA PHE A 346 23.24 5.68 1.56
C PHE A 346 22.08 6.23 0.72
N VAL A 347 21.52 7.36 1.13
CA VAL A 347 20.52 8.10 0.35
C VAL A 347 21.05 8.43 -1.04
N ASP A 348 22.26 8.99 -1.10
CA ASP A 348 22.94 9.32 -2.36
C ASP A 348 23.13 8.08 -3.25
N LYS A 349 23.47 6.92 -2.64
CA LYS A 349 23.64 5.65 -3.36
C LYS A 349 22.34 5.09 -3.91
N LEU A 350 21.23 5.30 -3.24
CA LEU A 350 19.90 4.92 -3.72
C LEU A 350 19.39 5.83 -4.85
N GLY A 351 20.08 6.93 -5.14
CA GLY A 351 19.66 7.89 -6.15
C GLY A 351 18.87 9.02 -5.53
N GLY A 352 19.53 9.89 -4.80
CA GLY A 352 19.09 10.90 -3.85
C GLY A 352 17.93 11.83 -4.20
N GLU A 353 17.42 11.80 -5.44
CA GLU A 353 16.27 12.62 -5.83
C GLU A 353 14.92 12.05 -5.34
N ALA A 354 14.86 10.74 -5.03
CA ALA A 354 13.63 10.05 -4.61
C ALA A 354 13.68 9.59 -3.15
N TRP A 355 14.76 9.90 -2.41
CA TRP A 355 14.98 9.37 -1.08
C TRP A 355 15.41 10.45 -0.10
N THR A 356 14.89 10.42 1.12
CA THR A 356 15.36 11.23 2.23
C THR A 356 15.60 10.37 3.47
N LYS A 357 16.44 10.87 4.37
CA LYS A 357 16.64 10.24 5.65
C LYS A 357 15.54 10.66 6.62
N LEU A 358 14.85 9.69 7.18
CA LEU A 358 13.87 9.95 8.23
C LEU A 358 14.56 10.08 9.58
N GLU A 359 14.43 11.23 10.25
CA GLU A 359 15.14 11.56 11.51
C GLU A 359 14.95 10.54 12.64
N ASN A 360 13.82 9.83 12.66
CA ASN A 360 13.46 8.88 13.71
C ASN A 360 13.43 7.41 13.26
N ASP A 361 13.75 7.11 12.01
CA ASP A 361 13.81 5.74 11.55
C ASP A 361 15.28 5.29 11.43
N THR A 362 15.64 4.35 12.27
CA THR A 362 17.01 3.85 12.41
C THR A 362 17.54 3.08 11.19
N SER A 363 16.76 2.94 10.14
CA SER A 363 17.13 2.16 8.94
C SER A 363 16.50 2.65 7.65
N ALA A 364 15.82 3.79 7.64
CA ALA A 364 15.00 4.14 6.50
C ALA A 364 15.52 5.35 5.73
N CYS A 365 15.66 5.13 4.44
CA CYS A 365 15.40 6.17 3.47
C CYS A 365 13.92 6.08 3.11
N GLY A 366 13.18 7.17 3.21
CA GLY A 366 11.85 7.32 2.66
C GLY A 366 11.92 8.12 1.35
N ALA A 367 10.86 8.17 0.57
CA ALA A 367 10.75 9.14 -0.49
C ALA A 367 10.91 10.55 0.11
N GLU A 368 11.63 11.43 -0.55
CA GLU A 368 11.78 12.81 -0.10
C GLU A 368 10.41 13.48 -0.06
N PRO A 369 9.99 14.05 1.08
CA PRO A 369 8.70 14.72 1.17
C PRO A 369 8.66 15.95 0.26
N ALA A 370 7.50 16.27 -0.27
CA ALA A 370 7.28 17.54 -0.94
C ALA A 370 7.53 18.70 0.04
N ASP A 371 7.89 19.86 -0.48
CA ASP A 371 8.09 21.06 0.33
C ASP A 371 6.73 21.72 0.64
N TYR A 372 6.32 21.64 1.88
CA TYR A 372 5.10 22.24 2.41
C TYR A 372 5.31 23.65 3.01
N SER A 373 6.47 24.27 2.85
CA SER A 373 6.78 25.57 3.47
C SER A 373 5.75 26.64 3.11
N ASN A 374 5.37 26.72 1.84
CA ASN A 374 4.36 27.65 1.35
C ASN A 374 2.96 27.32 1.88
N VAL A 375 2.63 26.05 2.06
CA VAL A 375 1.36 25.62 2.68
C VAL A 375 1.27 26.15 4.10
N TYR A 376 2.31 26.01 4.91
CA TYR A 376 2.31 26.50 6.29
C TYR A 376 2.17 28.02 6.36
N GLU A 377 2.78 28.76 5.42
CA GLU A 377 2.63 30.20 5.32
C GLU A 377 1.17 30.60 5.04
N VAL A 378 0.53 29.98 4.04
CA VAL A 378 -0.87 30.26 3.67
C VAL A 378 -1.84 29.85 4.78
N LEU A 379 -1.62 28.70 5.45
CA LEU A 379 -2.41 28.32 6.62
C LEU A 379 -2.30 29.32 7.78
N GLY A 380 -1.15 29.94 7.94
CA GLY A 380 -0.92 31.02 8.90
C GLY A 380 -1.73 32.28 8.60
N ASN A 381 -2.12 32.52 7.36
CA ASN A 381 -2.92 33.66 6.91
C ASN A 381 -4.44 33.46 7.10
N ILE A 382 -4.89 32.25 7.46
CA ILE A 382 -6.32 32.00 7.73
C ILE A 382 -6.79 32.84 8.92
N PRO A 383 -7.87 33.64 8.76
CA PRO A 383 -8.39 34.47 9.84
C PRO A 383 -8.71 33.68 11.11
N ALA A 384 -8.33 34.21 12.25
CA ALA A 384 -8.53 33.53 13.54
C ALA A 384 -10.02 33.37 13.92
N ASP A 385 -10.89 34.22 13.41
CA ASP A 385 -12.34 34.17 13.61
C ASP A 385 -13.05 34.05 12.27
N LEU A 386 -13.52 32.84 11.95
CA LEU A 386 -14.28 32.56 10.75
C LEU A 386 -15.79 32.77 10.92
N SER A 387 -16.27 33.09 12.13
CA SER A 387 -17.71 33.28 12.40
C SER A 387 -18.31 34.53 11.74
N ILE A 388 -17.47 35.47 11.36
CA ILE A 388 -17.86 36.73 10.70
C ILE A 388 -18.03 36.59 9.18
N TYR A 389 -17.64 35.43 8.60
CA TYR A 389 -17.78 35.18 7.18
C TYR A 389 -18.97 34.26 6.88
N THR A 390 -19.45 34.25 5.63
CA THR A 390 -20.58 33.45 5.22
C THR A 390 -20.22 31.96 5.32
N ASP A 391 -21.23 31.13 5.65
CA ASP A 391 -21.01 29.69 5.83
C ASP A 391 -20.53 29.02 4.53
N GLU A 392 -20.96 29.49 3.35
CA GLU A 392 -20.52 29.02 2.04
C GLU A 392 -19.03 29.32 1.80
N SER A 393 -18.56 30.55 2.03
CA SER A 393 -17.14 30.85 1.82
C SER A 393 -16.23 30.17 2.82
N VAL A 394 -16.70 29.92 4.03
CA VAL A 394 -15.97 29.15 5.05
C VAL A 394 -15.94 27.65 4.69
N ALA A 395 -17.01 27.10 4.13
CA ALA A 395 -17.04 25.71 3.67
C ALA A 395 -16.05 25.47 2.52
N ASN A 396 -15.96 26.42 1.57
CA ASN A 396 -14.97 26.35 0.49
C ASN A 396 -13.52 26.37 1.02
N LEU A 397 -13.24 27.22 2.01
CA LEU A 397 -11.93 27.23 2.67
C LEU A 397 -11.63 25.90 3.38
N TYR A 398 -12.61 25.32 4.08
CA TYR A 398 -12.41 24.01 4.70
C TYR A 398 -12.14 22.91 3.67
N SER A 399 -12.85 22.92 2.53
CA SER A 399 -12.60 21.95 1.46
C SER A 399 -11.19 22.06 0.89
N ALA A 400 -10.69 23.29 0.68
CA ALA A 400 -9.33 23.50 0.20
C ALA A 400 -8.29 23.04 1.23
N VAL A 401 -8.52 23.26 2.53
CA VAL A 401 -7.63 22.79 3.61
C VAL A 401 -7.71 21.26 3.76
N GLU A 402 -8.87 20.67 3.58
CA GLU A 402 -9.04 19.21 3.63
C GLU A 402 -8.32 18.48 2.49
N ALA A 403 -8.13 19.13 1.34
CA ALA A 403 -7.35 18.60 0.23
C ALA A 403 -5.85 18.42 0.56
N LEU A 404 -5.34 19.00 1.65
CA LEU A 404 -3.97 18.78 2.14
C LEU A 404 -3.76 17.42 2.79
N ARG A 405 -4.80 16.63 2.97
CA ARG A 405 -4.66 15.29 3.56
C ARG A 405 -3.82 14.41 2.64
N GLY A 406 -3.03 13.54 3.25
CA GLY A 406 -2.15 12.62 2.56
C GLY A 406 -0.71 13.13 2.45
N TYR A 407 0.21 12.18 2.46
CA TYR A 407 1.62 12.43 2.21
C TYR A 407 1.83 12.63 0.71
N ARG A 408 2.62 13.64 0.34
CA ARG A 408 3.10 13.84 -1.02
C ARG A 408 4.62 13.81 -1.01
N ASP A 409 5.21 13.11 -1.96
CA ASP A 409 6.65 13.14 -2.16
C ASP A 409 7.07 14.27 -3.12
N LEU A 410 8.37 14.45 -3.29
CA LEU A 410 8.92 15.50 -4.14
C LEU A 410 8.45 15.41 -5.61
N ALA A 411 8.14 14.21 -6.10
CA ALA A 411 7.59 14.03 -7.45
C ALA A 411 6.18 14.61 -7.59
N GLN A 412 5.47 14.76 -6.47
CA GLN A 412 4.13 15.33 -6.36
C GLN A 412 4.15 16.81 -5.89
N GLN A 413 5.30 17.49 -5.95
CA GLN A 413 5.43 18.89 -5.54
C GLN A 413 4.41 19.81 -6.23
N SER A 414 4.10 19.55 -7.49
CA SER A 414 3.11 20.33 -8.24
C SER A 414 1.70 20.25 -7.63
N ASP A 415 1.36 19.13 -7.00
CA ASP A 415 0.06 18.96 -6.33
C ASP A 415 0.03 19.78 -5.03
N VAL A 416 1.13 19.77 -4.27
CA VAL A 416 1.31 20.62 -3.07
C VAL A 416 1.25 22.11 -3.43
N ASP A 417 1.89 22.51 -4.51
CA ASP A 417 1.85 23.90 -5.00
C ASP A 417 0.44 24.31 -5.41
N LYS A 418 -0.29 23.38 -6.08
CA LYS A 418 -1.70 23.62 -6.44
C LYS A 418 -2.58 23.75 -5.19
N MET A 419 -2.46 22.84 -4.22
CA MET A 419 -3.19 22.90 -2.96
C MET A 419 -2.91 24.21 -2.21
N THR A 420 -1.65 24.68 -2.21
CA THR A 420 -1.27 25.98 -1.64
C THR A 420 -2.03 27.12 -2.29
N ASN A 421 -2.13 27.13 -3.62
CA ASN A 421 -2.87 28.15 -4.37
C ASN A 421 -4.38 28.07 -4.08
N ASP A 422 -4.95 26.87 -4.06
CA ASP A 422 -6.38 26.65 -3.78
C ASP A 422 -6.77 27.17 -2.39
N ILE A 423 -5.91 26.99 -1.38
CA ILE A 423 -6.13 27.55 -0.03
C ILE A 423 -6.03 29.06 -0.05
N ASN A 424 -5.03 29.62 -0.72
CA ASN A 424 -4.85 31.07 -0.80
C ASN A 424 -6.05 31.73 -1.48
N ASP A 425 -6.50 31.16 -2.61
CA ASP A 425 -7.69 31.63 -3.32
C ASP A 425 -8.94 31.54 -2.44
N ALA A 426 -9.10 30.48 -1.66
CA ALA A 426 -10.23 30.33 -0.74
C ALA A 426 -10.17 31.32 0.45
N VAL A 427 -8.97 31.66 0.93
CA VAL A 427 -8.78 32.72 1.94
C VAL A 427 -9.16 34.09 1.37
N GLU A 428 -8.72 34.41 0.15
CA GLU A 428 -9.04 35.65 -0.52
C GLU A 428 -10.55 35.79 -0.87
N ALA A 429 -11.20 34.63 -1.12
CA ALA A 429 -12.63 34.54 -1.45
C ALA A 429 -13.55 34.56 -0.22
N LEU A 430 -13.03 34.75 1.00
CA LEU A 430 -13.86 34.85 2.19
C LEU A 430 -14.80 36.08 2.14
N VAL A 431 -16.10 35.83 2.28
CA VAL A 431 -17.16 36.87 2.20
C VAL A 431 -17.70 37.16 3.59
N TYR A 432 -17.67 38.43 4.02
CA TYR A 432 -18.27 38.83 5.29
C TYR A 432 -19.79 38.63 5.31
N LYS A 433 -20.33 38.17 6.42
CA LYS A 433 -21.78 38.19 6.67
C LYS A 433 -22.28 39.62 6.61
N SER A 434 -23.39 39.84 5.93
CA SER A 434 -24.04 41.16 5.97
C SER A 434 -24.45 41.49 7.40
N ALA A 435 -24.19 42.74 7.82
CA ALA A 435 -24.69 43.20 9.12
C ALA A 435 -26.23 43.14 9.11
N ASP A 436 -26.79 42.46 10.11
CA ASP A 436 -28.23 42.48 10.34
C ASP A 436 -28.58 43.79 11.05
N TYR A 437 -29.19 44.72 10.33
CA TYR A 437 -29.68 46.01 10.85
C TYR A 437 -31.16 45.95 11.24
N THR A 438 -31.73 44.74 11.41
CA THR A 438 -33.12 44.59 11.88
C THR A 438 -33.15 44.70 13.40
N GLU A 439 -33.27 45.92 13.94
CA GLU A 439 -33.88 46.24 15.25
C GLU A 439 -35.31 46.77 15.04
#